data_0b90578c699dc593fcccf3fce93679c9
#
_entry.id   0b90578c699dc593fcccf3fce93679c9
#
_cell.length_a   1.000
_cell.length_b   1.000
_cell.length_c   1.000
_cell.angle_alpha   90.00
_cell.angle_beta   90.00
_cell.angle_gamma   90.00
#
_symmetry.space_group_name_H-M   'P 1'
#
loop_
_entity.id
_entity.type
_entity.pdbx_description
1 polymer ?
#
loop_
_entity_poly.entity_id
_entity_poly.type
_entity_poly.pdbx_seq_one_letter_code
_entity_poly.pdbx_strand_id
1 'polypeptide(L)'
;MKRLLLPLLLLAAGPASAEELWQGRSAAFFGITFLDTSTEGEMNGVRADEVARLEMVERQAAEAMRAHGMTLLDLAPVEEDLDRIRNPAKCNGCDLRMAETLGADYAVVGEVQKISNLILALNLYVKDVETGRQIRGQAVDIRGNTDESWQRGMRYILERSIFR
;
A
#
# COMPACT_ATOMS: atom_id res chain seq x y z
N MET A 1 -11.88 -48.24 41.44
CA MET A 1 -12.29 -47.06 40.65
C MET A 1 -11.02 -46.36 40.17
N LYS A 2 -10.62 -46.61 38.87
CA LYS A 2 -9.42 -46.00 38.25
C LYS A 2 -9.86 -44.69 37.58
N ARG A 3 -9.35 -43.57 38.05
CA ARG A 3 -9.57 -42.25 37.42
C ARG A 3 -8.59 -42.11 36.24
N LEU A 4 -9.12 -42.11 35.02
CA LEU A 4 -8.35 -41.80 33.82
C LEU A 4 -8.16 -40.26 33.74
N LEU A 5 -6.94 -39.81 33.93
CA LEU A 5 -6.53 -38.41 33.67
C LEU A 5 -6.24 -38.27 32.19
N LEU A 6 -7.11 -37.53 31.49
CA LEU A 6 -6.91 -37.16 30.09
C LEU A 6 -6.00 -35.93 30.06
N PRO A 7 -4.85 -35.97 29.35
CA PRO A 7 -4.02 -34.76 29.24
C PRO A 7 -4.67 -33.75 28.27
N LEU A 8 -4.93 -32.58 28.79
CA LEU A 8 -5.38 -31.42 28.01
C LEU A 8 -4.20 -30.89 27.17
N LEU A 9 -4.20 -31.15 25.88
CA LEU A 9 -3.21 -30.63 24.94
C LEU A 9 -3.53 -29.16 24.67
N LEU A 10 -2.82 -28.23 25.33
CA LEU A 10 -2.85 -26.80 24.96
C LEU A 10 -2.11 -26.64 23.64
N LEU A 11 -2.85 -26.40 22.54
CA LEU A 11 -2.25 -25.87 21.32
C LEU A 11 -1.86 -24.42 21.59
N ALA A 12 -0.59 -24.14 21.73
CA ALA A 12 -0.05 -22.79 21.71
C ALA A 12 -0.08 -22.29 20.26
N ALA A 13 -1.03 -21.40 19.92
CA ALA A 13 -0.98 -20.62 18.69
C ALA A 13 0.24 -19.68 18.83
N GLY A 14 1.32 -19.97 18.09
CA GLY A 14 2.45 -19.05 17.95
C GLY A 14 2.02 -17.77 17.23
N PRO A 15 2.74 -16.64 17.37
CA PRO A 15 2.49 -15.46 16.57
C PRO A 15 2.70 -15.81 15.09
N ALA A 16 1.69 -15.52 14.26
CA ALA A 16 1.82 -15.66 12.81
C ALA A 16 3.02 -14.83 12.33
N SER A 17 3.89 -15.42 11.53
CA SER A 17 5.02 -14.69 10.93
C SER A 17 4.47 -13.62 9.96
N ALA A 18 5.22 -12.53 9.76
CA ALA A 18 4.80 -11.49 8.81
C ALA A 18 4.59 -12.05 7.39
N GLU A 19 5.26 -13.13 7.06
CA GLU A 19 5.14 -13.85 5.78
C GLU A 19 3.79 -14.57 5.63
N GLU A 20 3.23 -15.11 6.72
CA GLU A 20 1.89 -15.74 6.72
C GLU A 20 0.76 -14.73 6.49
N LEU A 21 0.99 -13.45 6.80
CA LEU A 21 -0.01 -12.40 6.61
C LEU A 21 -0.32 -12.13 5.12
N TRP A 22 0.65 -12.33 4.23
CA TRP A 22 0.56 -11.94 2.83
C TRP A 22 0.35 -13.11 1.87
N GLN A 23 0.84 -14.29 2.23
CA GLN A 23 0.82 -15.47 1.37
C GLN A 23 -0.61 -15.90 1.00
N GLY A 24 -0.87 -15.95 -0.32
CA GLY A 24 -2.16 -16.38 -0.86
C GLY A 24 -3.28 -15.36 -0.70
N ARG A 25 -3.00 -14.16 -0.16
CA ARG A 25 -3.98 -13.09 -0.02
C ARG A 25 -4.10 -12.27 -1.30
N SER A 26 -5.30 -11.75 -1.54
CA SER A 26 -5.60 -10.85 -2.64
C SER A 26 -5.53 -9.38 -2.21
N ALA A 27 -5.10 -8.51 -3.13
CA ALA A 27 -5.06 -7.07 -2.87
C ALA A 27 -5.58 -6.28 -4.08
N ALA A 28 -6.40 -5.28 -3.80
CA ALA A 28 -6.73 -4.21 -4.71
C ALA A 28 -5.71 -3.07 -4.51
N PHE A 29 -4.77 -2.93 -5.44
CA PHE A 29 -3.79 -1.85 -5.42
C PHE A 29 -4.26 -0.70 -6.30
N PHE A 30 -4.75 0.37 -5.69
CA PHE A 30 -5.33 1.53 -6.37
C PHE A 30 -4.28 2.58 -6.79
N GLY A 31 -3.02 2.18 -6.86
CA GLY A 31 -1.93 3.03 -7.29
C GLY A 31 -1.44 4.01 -6.21
N ILE A 32 -0.62 4.95 -6.66
CA ILE A 32 0.00 5.98 -5.84
C ILE A 32 -0.37 7.36 -6.42
N THR A 33 -1.12 8.15 -5.67
CA THR A 33 -1.50 9.50 -6.11
C THR A 33 -0.33 10.47 -5.98
N PHE A 34 -0.02 11.22 -7.04
CA PHE A 34 0.93 12.33 -6.96
C PHE A 34 0.20 13.63 -6.61
N LEU A 35 0.63 14.28 -5.55
CA LEU A 35 0.09 15.55 -5.09
C LEU A 35 1.22 16.59 -5.05
N ASP A 36 1.29 17.43 -6.07
CA ASP A 36 2.22 18.56 -6.07
C ASP A 36 1.59 19.78 -5.36
N THR A 37 2.15 20.12 -4.22
CA THR A 37 1.79 21.31 -3.42
C THR A 37 2.89 22.37 -3.43
N SER A 38 3.87 22.21 -4.31
CA SER A 38 4.97 23.14 -4.47
C SER A 38 4.58 24.34 -5.33
N THR A 39 5.23 25.47 -5.11
CA THR A 39 5.08 26.66 -5.97
C THR A 39 5.45 26.36 -7.42
N GLU A 40 6.42 25.47 -7.65
CA GLU A 40 6.81 25.07 -9.00
C GLU A 40 5.66 24.31 -9.70
N GLY A 41 5.00 23.38 -9.00
CA GLY A 41 3.85 22.64 -9.54
C GLY A 41 2.66 23.55 -9.83
N GLU A 42 2.43 24.55 -8.99
CA GLU A 42 1.39 25.56 -9.22
C GLU A 42 1.64 26.37 -10.50
N MET A 43 2.90 26.69 -10.78
CA MET A 43 3.28 27.52 -11.95
C MET A 43 3.42 26.69 -13.24
N ASN A 44 3.98 25.48 -13.17
CA ASN A 44 4.43 24.73 -14.33
C ASN A 44 3.66 23.41 -14.53
N GLY A 45 2.80 23.02 -13.58
CA GLY A 45 2.13 21.72 -13.58
C GLY A 45 3.07 20.55 -13.27
N VAL A 46 2.53 19.33 -13.40
CA VAL A 46 3.28 18.09 -13.16
C VAL A 46 4.25 17.83 -14.31
N ARG A 47 5.48 17.49 -13.98
CA ARG A 47 6.56 17.26 -14.96
C ARG A 47 6.54 15.81 -15.44
N ALA A 48 6.96 15.58 -16.69
CA ALA A 48 7.01 14.24 -17.28
C ALA A 48 7.96 13.28 -16.52
N ASP A 49 9.07 13.80 -15.96
CA ASP A 49 9.99 13.00 -15.17
C ASP A 49 9.40 12.60 -13.79
N GLU A 50 8.49 13.39 -13.23
CA GLU A 50 7.74 13.06 -12.01
C GLU A 50 6.69 11.98 -12.28
N VAL A 51 6.01 12.03 -13.41
CA VAL A 51 5.10 10.96 -13.85
C VAL A 51 5.86 9.64 -14.01
N ALA A 52 7.02 9.66 -14.67
CA ALA A 52 7.85 8.47 -14.85
C ALA A 52 8.34 7.88 -13.51
N ARG A 53 8.68 8.75 -12.52
CA ARG A 53 9.04 8.31 -11.17
C ARG A 53 7.86 7.69 -10.42
N LEU A 54 6.66 8.26 -10.58
CA LEU A 54 5.45 7.71 -9.99
C LEU A 54 5.20 6.29 -10.49
N GLU A 55 5.18 6.09 -11.81
CA GLU A 55 5.05 4.78 -12.43
C GLU A 55 6.13 3.79 -11.97
N MET A 56 7.36 4.27 -11.79
CA MET A 56 8.48 3.45 -11.32
C MET A 56 8.25 2.93 -9.89
N VAL A 57 7.81 3.78 -8.96
CA VAL A 57 7.57 3.34 -7.58
C VAL A 57 6.28 2.53 -7.45
N GLU A 58 5.29 2.75 -8.30
CA GLU A 58 4.10 1.89 -8.40
C GLU A 58 4.47 0.47 -8.85
N ARG A 59 5.28 0.35 -9.90
CA ARG A 59 5.79 -0.97 -10.33
C ARG A 59 6.58 -1.64 -9.21
N GLN A 60 7.48 -0.90 -8.54
CA GLN A 60 8.27 -1.43 -7.43
C GLN A 60 7.37 -1.95 -6.29
N ALA A 61 6.33 -1.23 -5.93
CA ALA A 61 5.36 -1.65 -4.92
C ALA A 61 4.60 -2.91 -5.35
N ALA A 62 4.08 -2.93 -6.60
CA ALA A 62 3.36 -4.06 -7.15
C ALA A 62 4.22 -5.33 -7.25
N GLU A 63 5.47 -5.21 -7.66
CA GLU A 63 6.43 -6.31 -7.73
C GLU A 63 6.74 -6.87 -6.34
N ALA A 64 6.94 -6.00 -5.35
CA ALA A 64 7.18 -6.42 -3.98
C ALA A 64 5.97 -7.16 -3.37
N MET A 65 4.75 -6.68 -3.60
CA MET A 65 3.53 -7.35 -3.17
C MET A 65 3.42 -8.76 -3.75
N ARG A 66 3.66 -8.91 -5.06
CA ARG A 66 3.66 -10.24 -5.71
C ARG A 66 4.78 -11.14 -5.18
N ALA A 67 5.98 -10.61 -4.96
CA ALA A 67 7.12 -11.36 -4.42
C ALA A 67 6.86 -11.90 -3.00
N HIS A 68 6.00 -11.21 -2.22
CA HIS A 68 5.56 -11.66 -0.90
C HIS A 68 4.28 -12.52 -0.95
N GLY A 69 3.89 -13.02 -2.13
CA GLY A 69 2.82 -13.99 -2.30
C GLY A 69 1.42 -13.40 -2.38
N MET A 70 1.28 -12.09 -2.55
CA MET A 70 -0.02 -11.44 -2.77
C MET A 70 -0.45 -11.55 -4.23
N THR A 71 -1.75 -11.76 -4.46
CA THR A 71 -2.36 -11.66 -5.78
C THR A 71 -2.96 -10.27 -5.97
N LEU A 72 -2.44 -9.49 -6.91
CA LEU A 72 -3.05 -8.20 -7.26
C LEU A 72 -4.23 -8.43 -8.20
N LEU A 73 -5.40 -7.93 -7.79
CA LEU A 73 -6.64 -8.05 -8.55
C LEU A 73 -6.70 -7.04 -9.70
N ASP A 74 -7.44 -7.41 -10.75
CA ASP A 74 -7.79 -6.48 -11.82
C ASP A 74 -8.77 -5.42 -11.30
N LEU A 75 -8.50 -4.15 -11.62
CA LEU A 75 -9.33 -3.02 -11.17
C LEU A 75 -10.43 -2.66 -12.18
N ALA A 76 -10.49 -3.30 -13.37
CA ALA A 76 -11.48 -3.00 -14.41
C ALA A 76 -12.94 -2.94 -13.88
N PRO A 77 -13.39 -3.80 -12.94
CA PRO A 77 -14.75 -3.71 -12.43
C PRO A 77 -15.07 -2.44 -11.62
N VAL A 78 -14.06 -1.71 -11.16
CA VAL A 78 -14.21 -0.48 -10.36
C VAL A 78 -13.55 0.74 -11.00
N GLU A 79 -13.08 0.61 -12.24
CA GLU A 79 -12.34 1.66 -12.98
C GLU A 79 -13.15 2.96 -13.05
N GLU A 80 -14.44 2.88 -13.37
CA GLU A 80 -15.32 4.06 -13.47
C GLU A 80 -15.46 4.80 -12.13
N ASP A 81 -15.50 4.07 -11.01
CA ASP A 81 -15.54 4.67 -9.67
C ASP A 81 -14.17 5.25 -9.30
N LEU A 82 -13.09 4.56 -9.65
CA LEU A 82 -11.73 5.00 -9.39
C LEU A 82 -11.40 6.31 -10.15
N ASP A 83 -11.83 6.44 -11.40
CA ASP A 83 -11.61 7.63 -12.22
C ASP A 83 -12.29 8.89 -11.66
N ARG A 84 -13.37 8.73 -10.89
CA ARG A 84 -14.06 9.84 -10.22
C ARG A 84 -13.35 10.29 -8.94
N ILE A 85 -12.35 9.53 -8.48
CA ILE A 85 -11.68 9.76 -7.20
C ILE A 85 -10.32 10.38 -7.44
N ARG A 86 -10.15 11.60 -6.95
CA ARG A 86 -8.87 12.32 -7.10
C ARG A 86 -7.72 11.67 -6.33
N ASN A 87 -8.01 11.10 -5.15
CA ASN A 87 -7.00 10.48 -4.28
C ASN A 87 -7.62 9.37 -3.45
N PRO A 88 -7.43 8.09 -3.85
CA PRO A 88 -7.96 6.95 -3.10
C PRO A 88 -7.46 6.86 -1.65
N ALA A 89 -6.26 7.37 -1.36
CA ALA A 89 -5.75 7.37 0.01
C ALA A 89 -6.51 8.31 0.96
N LYS A 90 -7.26 9.28 0.41
CA LYS A 90 -7.98 10.33 1.18
C LYS A 90 -9.46 10.44 0.82
N CYS A 91 -10.07 9.38 0.34
CA CYS A 91 -11.46 9.39 -0.15
C CYS A 91 -12.50 8.94 0.87
N ASN A 92 -12.17 8.92 2.14
CA ASN A 92 -13.10 8.52 3.21
C ASN A 92 -13.72 7.12 3.02
N GLY A 93 -12.86 6.10 2.78
CA GLY A 93 -13.23 4.70 2.71
C GLY A 93 -13.74 4.24 1.33
N CYS A 94 -13.57 5.03 0.26
CA CYS A 94 -13.89 4.57 -1.09
C CYS A 94 -12.99 3.41 -1.51
N ASP A 95 -11.73 3.43 -1.12
CA ASP A 95 -10.76 2.38 -1.34
C ASP A 95 -11.23 1.03 -0.77
N LEU A 96 -11.77 1.03 0.45
CA LEU A 96 -12.34 -0.17 1.07
C LEU A 96 -13.58 -0.69 0.32
N ARG A 97 -14.50 0.22 -0.06
CA ARG A 97 -15.72 -0.19 -0.80
C ARG A 97 -15.39 -0.76 -2.18
N MET A 98 -14.43 -0.16 -2.90
CA MET A 98 -13.98 -0.70 -4.19
C MET A 98 -13.27 -2.05 -4.01
N ALA A 99 -12.41 -2.18 -2.99
CA ALA A 99 -11.75 -3.44 -2.67
C ALA A 99 -12.74 -4.54 -2.29
N GLU A 100 -13.78 -4.22 -1.53
CA GLU A 100 -14.90 -5.14 -1.20
C GLU A 100 -15.65 -5.58 -2.47
N THR A 101 -15.94 -4.66 -3.39
CA THR A 101 -16.55 -4.97 -4.69
C THR A 101 -15.71 -5.96 -5.51
N LEU A 102 -14.38 -5.83 -5.44
CA LEU A 102 -13.44 -6.73 -6.10
C LEU A 102 -13.25 -8.08 -5.37
N GLY A 103 -13.75 -8.22 -4.15
CA GLY A 103 -13.50 -9.38 -3.29
C GLY A 103 -12.05 -9.49 -2.82
N ALA A 104 -11.38 -8.36 -2.66
CA ALA A 104 -10.00 -8.31 -2.17
C ALA A 104 -9.94 -8.50 -0.65
N ASP A 105 -8.88 -9.19 -0.17
CA ASP A 105 -8.57 -9.23 1.26
C ASP A 105 -8.03 -7.88 1.76
N TYR A 106 -7.25 -7.18 0.90
CA TYR A 106 -6.61 -5.91 1.25
C TYR A 106 -6.87 -4.82 0.22
N ALA A 107 -7.04 -3.59 0.71
CA ALA A 107 -6.96 -2.36 -0.07
C ALA A 107 -5.58 -1.72 0.14
N VAL A 108 -4.87 -1.43 -0.95
CA VAL A 108 -3.55 -0.78 -0.91
C VAL A 108 -3.61 0.52 -1.68
N VAL A 109 -3.21 1.60 -1.01
CA VAL A 109 -3.20 2.96 -1.57
C VAL A 109 -1.92 3.68 -1.18
N GLY A 110 -1.42 4.51 -2.08
CA GLY A 110 -0.26 5.36 -1.81
C GLY A 110 -0.46 6.81 -2.17
N GLU A 111 0.45 7.65 -1.69
CA GLU A 111 0.51 9.06 -2.03
C GLU A 111 1.96 9.53 -2.04
N VAL A 112 2.35 10.29 -3.05
CA VAL A 112 3.57 11.10 -3.02
C VAL A 112 3.15 12.56 -2.99
N GLN A 113 3.42 13.24 -1.88
CA GLN A 113 3.24 14.68 -1.78
C GLN A 113 4.56 15.39 -2.02
N LYS A 114 4.64 16.20 -3.07
CA LYS A 114 5.76 17.10 -3.32
C LYS A 114 5.49 18.44 -2.64
N ILE A 115 6.35 18.79 -1.69
CA ILE A 115 6.35 20.08 -0.99
C ILE A 115 7.32 21.04 -1.71
N SER A 116 8.43 20.49 -2.19
CA SER A 116 9.42 21.17 -3.04
C SER A 116 10.29 20.12 -3.76
N ASN A 117 11.17 20.55 -4.66
CA ASN A 117 12.16 19.63 -5.29
C ASN A 117 13.17 19.03 -4.29
N LEU A 118 13.23 19.55 -3.06
CA LEU A 118 14.12 19.04 -2.01
C LEU A 118 13.39 18.18 -0.98
N ILE A 119 12.06 18.30 -0.86
CA ILE A 119 11.27 17.62 0.17
C ILE A 119 10.01 17.04 -0.45
N LEU A 120 9.91 15.71 -0.40
CA LEU A 120 8.71 14.97 -0.76
C LEU A 120 8.37 13.99 0.37
N ALA A 121 7.08 13.77 0.61
CA ALA A 121 6.59 12.74 1.51
C ALA A 121 6.01 11.58 0.71
N LEU A 122 6.53 10.37 0.92
CA LEU A 122 6.06 9.14 0.31
C LEU A 122 5.29 8.33 1.33
N ASN A 123 4.08 7.92 0.98
CA ASN A 123 3.18 7.19 1.88
C ASN A 123 2.67 5.94 1.17
N LEU A 124 2.54 4.83 1.92
CA LEU A 124 1.87 3.61 1.47
C LEU A 124 1.09 3.03 2.65
N TYR A 125 -0.15 2.62 2.40
CA TYR A 125 -1.07 2.09 3.39
C TYR A 125 -1.69 0.79 2.90
N VAL A 126 -1.79 -0.20 3.80
CA VAL A 126 -2.51 -1.45 3.59
C VAL A 126 -3.63 -1.53 4.61
N LYS A 127 -4.85 -1.67 4.14
CA LYS A 127 -6.05 -1.80 4.95
C LYS A 127 -6.66 -3.18 4.74
N ASP A 128 -7.05 -3.81 5.82
CA ASP A 128 -7.81 -5.04 5.81
C ASP A 128 -9.28 -4.72 5.46
N VAL A 129 -9.81 -5.37 4.43
CA VAL A 129 -11.14 -5.05 3.89
C VAL A 129 -12.25 -5.51 4.82
N GLU A 130 -12.09 -6.68 5.48
CA GLU A 130 -13.09 -7.22 6.39
C GLU A 130 -13.30 -6.33 7.63
N THR A 131 -12.21 -5.84 8.21
CA THR A 131 -12.27 -5.04 9.44
C THR A 131 -12.30 -3.54 9.20
N GLY A 132 -12.00 -3.10 7.97
CA GLY A 132 -11.84 -1.68 7.61
C GLY A 132 -10.61 -0.99 8.24
N ARG A 133 -9.73 -1.75 8.91
CA ARG A 133 -8.59 -1.20 9.66
C ARG A 133 -7.33 -1.14 8.83
N GLN A 134 -6.57 -0.08 8.99
CA GLN A 134 -5.20 -0.04 8.49
C GLN A 134 -4.33 -1.01 9.31
N ILE A 135 -3.78 -2.03 8.65
CA ILE A 135 -2.93 -3.05 9.29
C ILE A 135 -1.45 -2.78 9.10
N ARG A 136 -1.06 -2.09 8.04
CA ARG A 136 0.31 -1.63 7.78
C ARG A 136 0.25 -0.23 7.16
N GLY A 137 1.30 0.52 7.34
CA GLY A 137 1.46 1.81 6.68
C GLY A 137 2.69 2.54 7.18
N GLN A 138 3.29 3.31 6.30
CA GLN A 138 4.46 4.11 6.58
C GLN A 138 4.45 5.37 5.74
N ALA A 139 4.84 6.46 6.38
CA ALA A 139 5.22 7.71 5.74
C ALA A 139 6.74 7.89 5.85
N VAL A 140 7.38 8.35 4.78
CA VAL A 140 8.80 8.67 4.76
C VAL A 140 9.05 9.95 3.98
N ASP A 141 9.82 10.86 4.57
CA ASP A 141 10.32 12.03 3.87
C ASP A 141 11.57 11.68 3.08
N ILE A 142 11.55 11.98 1.78
CA ILE A 142 12.70 11.81 0.91
C ILE A 142 13.29 13.18 0.57
N ARG A 143 14.62 13.21 0.47
CA ARG A 143 15.37 14.41 0.13
C ARG A 143 15.82 14.35 -1.32
N GLY A 144 15.37 15.35 -2.10
CA GLY A 144 15.62 15.44 -3.53
C GLY A 144 14.62 14.69 -4.39
N ASN A 145 14.21 15.32 -5.49
CA ASN A 145 13.26 14.78 -6.45
C ASN A 145 14.02 14.03 -7.56
N THR A 146 14.64 12.90 -7.21
CA THR A 146 15.45 12.05 -8.11
C THR A 146 14.94 10.62 -8.08
N ASP A 147 15.16 9.86 -9.16
CA ASP A 147 14.79 8.45 -9.27
C ASP A 147 15.33 7.63 -8.09
N GLU A 148 16.60 7.84 -7.73
CA GLU A 148 17.24 7.14 -6.61
C GLU A 148 16.54 7.44 -5.28
N SER A 149 16.16 8.70 -5.02
CA SER A 149 15.49 9.09 -3.78
C SER A 149 14.11 8.45 -3.66
N TRP A 150 13.34 8.43 -4.75
CA TRP A 150 12.03 7.80 -4.79
C TRP A 150 12.12 6.29 -4.60
N GLN A 151 13.01 5.60 -5.34
CA GLN A 151 13.23 4.15 -5.20
C GLN A 151 13.68 3.76 -3.79
N ARG A 152 14.61 4.52 -3.21
CA ARG A 152 15.10 4.27 -1.86
C ARG A 152 14.00 4.46 -0.81
N GLY A 153 13.19 5.51 -0.95
CA GLY A 153 12.04 5.77 -0.08
C GLY A 153 11.01 4.64 -0.13
N MET A 154 10.62 4.21 -1.33
CA MET A 154 9.67 3.10 -1.50
C MET A 154 10.25 1.80 -0.96
N ARG A 155 11.49 1.46 -1.26
CA ARG A 155 12.16 0.28 -0.70
C ARG A 155 12.15 0.29 0.83
N TYR A 156 12.45 1.42 1.44
CA TYR A 156 12.41 1.55 2.90
C TYR A 156 11.01 1.25 3.46
N ILE A 157 9.95 1.80 2.84
CA ILE A 157 8.56 1.54 3.24
C ILE A 157 8.25 0.05 3.15
N LEU A 158 8.56 -0.57 2.02
CA LEU A 158 8.26 -1.99 1.76
C LEU A 158 8.98 -2.92 2.74
N GLU A 159 10.29 -2.76 2.90
CA GLU A 159 11.12 -3.65 3.71
C GLU A 159 10.99 -3.42 5.23
N ARG A 160 10.73 -2.18 5.65
CA ARG A 160 10.76 -1.82 7.08
C ARG A 160 9.39 -1.71 7.73
N SER A 161 8.34 -1.63 6.94
CA SER A 161 6.98 -1.46 7.46
C SER A 161 5.99 -2.45 6.89
N ILE A 162 5.88 -2.54 5.55
CA ILE A 162 4.83 -3.36 4.94
C ILE A 162 5.11 -4.84 5.14
N PHE A 163 6.31 -5.30 4.79
CA PHE A 163 6.66 -6.74 4.79
C PHE A 163 7.55 -7.18 5.96
N ARG A 164 7.55 -6.41 7.02
CA ARG A 164 8.27 -6.74 8.25
C ARG A 164 7.43 -7.52 9.23
#